data_e1c4d387b2cd3951e35a6502ccb76749
#
_entry.id   e1c4d387b2cd3951e35a6502ccb76749
#
_cell.length_a   1.000
_cell.length_b   1.000
_cell.length_c   1.000
_cell.angle_alpha   90.00
_cell.angle_beta   90.00
_cell.angle_gamma   90.00
#
_symmetry.space_group_name_H-M   'P 1'
#
loop_
_entity.id
_entity.type
_entity.pdbx_description
1 polymer ?
#
loop_
_entity_poly.entity_id
_entity_poly.type
_entity_poly.pdbx_seq_one_letter_code
_entity_poly.pdbx_strand_id
1 'polypeptide(L)'
;SDKILCAVEPFLMLGFYVVLFTAAHRWHFGAALANGWAWALPVALVIGNFRGLAEHAQLSHGEPPDPLRIARTVETSPIVSFFLNNLNYHLEHHLYPGIPWNNLPKAHDLLAPVFAKRGAAIAGGYRDWALRAVRYGPNRTFSYRGLKAYLD
;
A
#
# COMPACT_ATOMS: atom_id res chain seq x y z
N SER A 1 13.98 -22.00 9.82
CA SER A 1 14.87 -21.14 9.00
C SER A 1 14.51 -19.66 9.14
N ASP A 2 13.22 -19.30 9.19
CA ASP A 2 12.75 -17.90 9.18
C ASP A 2 13.13 -17.14 10.48
N LYS A 3 13.11 -17.82 11.62
CA LYS A 3 13.53 -17.22 12.90
C LYS A 3 15.00 -16.81 12.92
N ILE A 4 15.86 -17.58 12.25
CA ILE A 4 17.30 -17.26 12.12
C ILE A 4 17.46 -16.06 11.18
N LEU A 5 16.73 -16.03 10.07
CA LEU A 5 16.77 -14.92 9.13
C LEU A 5 16.31 -13.61 9.80
N CYS A 6 15.19 -13.61 10.51
CA CYS A 6 14.71 -12.45 11.26
C CYS A 6 15.68 -11.98 12.35
N ALA A 7 16.43 -12.91 12.97
CA ALA A 7 17.43 -12.56 13.97
C ALA A 7 18.71 -11.96 13.37
N VAL A 8 19.07 -12.35 12.16
CA VAL A 8 20.31 -11.91 11.47
C VAL A 8 20.10 -10.63 10.67
N GLU A 9 18.90 -10.40 10.13
CA GLU A 9 18.57 -9.25 9.28
C GLU A 9 18.95 -7.88 9.89
N PRO A 10 18.66 -7.55 11.18
CA PRO A 10 19.05 -6.28 11.77
C PRO A 10 20.56 -6.06 11.78
N PHE A 11 21.35 -7.12 11.99
CA PHE A 11 22.80 -7.02 11.99
C PHE A 11 23.35 -6.82 10.57
N LEU A 12 22.75 -7.46 9.57
CA LEU A 12 23.11 -7.24 8.17
C LEU A 12 22.78 -5.81 7.74
N MET A 13 21.63 -5.29 8.15
CA MET A 13 21.26 -3.88 7.88
C MET A 13 22.22 -2.91 8.57
N LEU A 14 22.54 -3.13 9.84
CA LEU A 14 23.52 -2.32 10.56
C LEU A 14 24.89 -2.35 9.86
N GLY A 15 25.36 -3.54 9.51
CA GLY A 15 26.62 -3.73 8.76
C GLY A 15 26.61 -3.00 7.42
N PHE A 16 25.51 -3.07 6.67
CA PHE A 16 25.34 -2.33 5.43
C PHE A 16 25.49 -0.80 5.64
N TYR A 17 24.81 -0.24 6.63
CA TYR A 17 24.90 1.20 6.90
C TYR A 17 26.30 1.62 7.39
N VAL A 18 26.95 0.81 8.23
CA VAL A 18 28.34 1.06 8.65
C VAL A 18 29.27 1.10 7.43
N VAL A 19 29.17 0.13 6.52
CA VAL A 19 29.95 0.11 5.28
C VAL A 19 29.64 1.31 4.41
N LEU A 20 28.34 1.63 4.20
CA LEU A 20 27.91 2.76 3.38
C LEU A 20 28.47 4.09 3.90
N PHE A 21 28.33 4.38 5.20
CA PHE A 21 28.81 5.63 5.78
C PHE A 21 30.32 5.72 5.82
N THR A 22 31.01 4.60 6.07
CA THR A 22 32.47 4.53 6.00
C THR A 22 32.95 4.80 4.58
N ALA A 23 32.32 4.19 3.59
CA ALA A 23 32.61 4.43 2.18
C ALA A 23 32.32 5.88 1.78
N ALA A 24 31.18 6.43 2.20
CA ALA A 24 30.82 7.84 1.94
C ALA A 24 31.84 8.82 2.50
N HIS A 25 32.36 8.54 3.70
CA HIS A 25 33.42 9.33 4.31
C HIS A 25 34.75 9.15 3.55
N ARG A 26 35.17 7.92 3.26
CA ARG A 26 36.45 7.61 2.62
C ARG A 26 36.58 8.13 1.21
N TRP A 27 35.49 8.11 0.44
CA TRP A 27 35.45 8.56 -0.95
C TRP A 27 34.74 9.90 -1.16
N HIS A 28 34.47 10.64 -0.10
CA HIS A 28 33.94 12.00 -0.12
C HIS A 28 32.61 12.20 -0.84
N PHE A 29 31.75 11.17 -0.89
CA PHE A 29 30.41 11.30 -1.48
C PHE A 29 29.28 11.48 -0.43
N GLY A 30 29.62 11.75 0.83
CA GLY A 30 28.65 11.92 1.91
C GLY A 30 27.64 13.04 1.65
N ALA A 31 28.07 14.15 1.03
CA ALA A 31 27.17 15.24 0.66
C ALA A 31 26.17 14.82 -0.42
N ALA A 32 26.59 14.04 -1.42
CA ALA A 32 25.70 13.51 -2.45
C ALA A 32 24.69 12.51 -1.87
N LEU A 33 25.14 11.65 -0.94
CA LEU A 33 24.27 10.71 -0.23
C LEU A 33 23.22 11.45 0.62
N ALA A 34 23.64 12.44 1.40
CA ALA A 34 22.74 13.26 2.22
C ALA A 34 21.72 14.03 1.36
N ASN A 35 22.18 14.62 0.24
CA ASN A 35 21.30 15.32 -0.68
C ASN A 35 20.30 14.36 -1.35
N GLY A 36 20.73 13.17 -1.76
CA GLY A 36 19.84 12.15 -2.30
C GLY A 36 18.73 11.76 -1.30
N TRP A 37 19.06 11.56 -0.04
CA TRP A 37 18.09 11.24 1.00
C TRP A 37 17.19 12.44 1.34
N ALA A 38 17.72 13.67 1.34
CA ALA A 38 16.94 14.87 1.60
C ALA A 38 15.77 15.04 0.62
N TRP A 39 15.91 14.59 -0.62
CA TRP A 39 14.85 14.61 -1.61
C TRP A 39 14.02 13.31 -1.64
N ALA A 40 14.66 12.16 -1.52
CA ALA A 40 13.97 10.87 -1.60
C ALA A 40 12.98 10.65 -0.44
N LEU A 41 13.33 11.04 0.80
CA LEU A 41 12.48 10.85 1.96
C LEU A 41 11.17 11.63 1.90
N PRO A 42 11.13 12.94 1.63
CA PRO A 42 9.88 13.68 1.46
C PRO A 42 8.99 13.10 0.36
N VAL A 43 9.57 12.73 -0.78
CA VAL A 43 8.82 12.12 -1.89
C VAL A 43 8.23 10.77 -1.46
N ALA A 44 9.01 9.91 -0.82
CA ALA A 44 8.54 8.62 -0.32
C ALA A 44 7.43 8.78 0.73
N LEU A 45 7.57 9.76 1.63
CA LEU A 45 6.54 10.09 2.64
C LEU A 45 5.24 10.56 1.98
N VAL A 46 5.31 11.45 0.99
CA VAL A 46 4.12 11.93 0.28
C VAL A 46 3.40 10.77 -0.44
N ILE A 47 4.15 9.96 -1.19
CA ILE A 47 3.60 8.81 -1.92
C ILE A 47 3.01 7.78 -0.93
N GLY A 48 3.74 7.45 0.14
CA GLY A 48 3.31 6.48 1.14
C GLY A 48 2.05 6.93 1.89
N ASN A 49 1.98 8.21 2.30
CA ASN A 49 0.78 8.75 2.96
C ASN A 49 -0.41 8.82 2.01
N PHE A 50 -0.21 9.26 0.76
CA PHE A 50 -1.27 9.27 -0.25
C PHE A 50 -1.83 7.86 -0.49
N ARG A 51 -0.95 6.87 -0.62
CA ARG A 51 -1.33 5.46 -0.75
C ARG A 51 -2.11 4.99 0.47
N GLY A 52 -1.57 5.20 1.67
CA GLY A 52 -2.21 4.81 2.93
C GLY A 52 -3.61 5.42 3.09
N LEU A 53 -3.78 6.70 2.73
CA LEU A 53 -5.10 7.34 2.71
C LEU A 53 -6.03 6.67 1.71
N ALA A 54 -5.57 6.35 0.50
CA ALA A 54 -6.41 5.68 -0.50
C ALA A 54 -6.85 4.29 -0.06
N GLU A 55 -6.01 3.57 0.67
CA GLU A 55 -6.25 2.20 1.10
C GLU A 55 -7.07 2.09 2.39
N HIS A 56 -7.03 3.11 3.28
CA HIS A 56 -7.67 3.05 4.61
C HIS A 56 -8.71 4.14 4.89
N ALA A 57 -8.61 5.30 4.25
CA ALA A 57 -9.53 6.39 4.56
C ALA A 57 -10.94 6.15 4.01
N GLN A 58 -11.91 6.77 4.66
CA GLN A 58 -13.31 6.77 4.20
C GLN A 58 -13.96 5.37 4.13
N LEU A 59 -13.55 4.46 4.99
CA LEU A 59 -14.14 3.15 5.12
C LEU A 59 -15.10 3.12 6.31
N SER A 60 -16.28 2.52 6.10
CA SER A 60 -17.23 2.23 7.17
C SER A 60 -16.96 0.83 7.68
N HIS A 61 -16.41 0.71 8.87
CA HIS A 61 -16.07 -0.60 9.44
C HIS A 61 -17.30 -1.41 9.86
N GLY A 62 -18.46 -0.75 10.09
CA GLY A 62 -19.65 -1.40 10.63
C GLY A 62 -19.52 -1.78 12.11
N GLU A 63 -20.62 -2.23 12.70
CA GLU A 63 -20.62 -2.82 14.03
C GLU A 63 -21.46 -4.13 13.99
N PRO A 64 -20.84 -5.31 14.11
CA PRO A 64 -19.40 -5.58 14.27
C PRO A 64 -18.58 -5.22 13.04
N PRO A 65 -17.26 -5.01 13.18
CA PRO A 65 -16.39 -4.66 12.07
C PRO A 65 -16.46 -5.71 10.95
N ASP A 66 -16.75 -5.26 9.72
CA ASP A 66 -16.75 -6.12 8.54
C ASP A 66 -15.32 -6.26 8.00
N PRO A 67 -14.71 -7.46 7.99
CA PRO A 67 -13.37 -7.68 7.45
C PRO A 67 -13.19 -7.19 6.00
N LEU A 68 -14.26 -7.11 5.21
CA LEU A 68 -14.21 -6.63 3.83
C LEU A 68 -14.20 -5.09 3.71
N ARG A 69 -14.18 -4.39 4.85
CA ARG A 69 -14.19 -2.92 4.93
C ARG A 69 -13.11 -2.35 5.81
N ILE A 70 -12.13 -3.16 6.23
CA ILE A 70 -10.98 -2.71 7.04
C ILE A 70 -9.90 -2.03 6.20
N ALA A 71 -9.84 -2.38 4.93
CA ALA A 71 -8.91 -1.83 3.95
C ALA A 71 -9.58 -1.81 2.58
N ARG A 72 -8.95 -1.14 1.62
CA ARG A 72 -9.41 -1.05 0.23
C ARG A 72 -8.35 -1.57 -0.71
N THR A 73 -8.76 -2.39 -1.69
CA THR A 73 -7.95 -2.67 -2.86
C THR A 73 -8.11 -1.53 -3.87
N VAL A 74 -6.99 -1.02 -4.38
CA VAL A 74 -6.96 0.00 -5.41
C VAL A 74 -6.47 -0.62 -6.70
N GLU A 75 -7.35 -0.79 -7.68
CA GLU A 75 -6.99 -1.31 -9.00
C GLU A 75 -6.04 -0.33 -9.69
N THR A 76 -4.98 -0.86 -10.30
CA THR A 76 -4.00 -0.03 -11.00
C THR A 76 -3.30 -0.82 -12.11
N SER A 77 -2.44 -0.15 -12.89
CA SER A 77 -1.69 -0.83 -13.93
C SER A 77 -0.69 -1.85 -13.35
N PRO A 78 -0.36 -2.92 -14.08
CA PRO A 78 0.63 -3.91 -13.63
C PRO A 78 1.98 -3.30 -13.27
N ILE A 79 2.38 -2.25 -13.98
CA ILE A 79 3.63 -1.52 -13.71
C ILE A 79 3.58 -0.84 -12.34
N VAL A 80 2.51 -0.11 -12.05
CA VAL A 80 2.33 0.55 -10.75
C VAL A 80 2.23 -0.49 -9.63
N SER A 81 1.45 -1.57 -9.83
CA SER A 81 1.35 -2.69 -8.88
C SER A 81 2.71 -3.28 -8.55
N PHE A 82 3.56 -3.49 -9.57
CA PHE A 82 4.92 -4.02 -9.37
C PHE A 82 5.77 -3.11 -8.48
N PHE A 83 5.79 -1.79 -8.74
CA PHE A 83 6.54 -0.84 -7.92
C PHE A 83 5.97 -0.67 -6.51
N LEU A 84 4.69 -1.00 -6.31
CA LEU A 84 4.06 -1.05 -4.99
C LEU A 84 4.19 -2.43 -4.33
N ASN A 85 4.96 -3.37 -4.87
CA ASN A 85 5.03 -4.77 -4.44
C ASN A 85 3.62 -5.40 -4.34
N ASN A 86 2.74 -5.12 -5.30
CA ASN A 86 1.34 -5.54 -5.31
C ASN A 86 0.54 -5.20 -4.04
N LEU A 87 1.05 -4.33 -3.16
CA LEU A 87 0.34 -3.93 -1.93
C LEU A 87 -0.86 -3.00 -2.19
N ASN A 88 -1.12 -2.63 -3.44
CA ASN A 88 -2.39 -2.04 -3.86
C ASN A 88 -3.58 -3.04 -3.73
N TYR A 89 -3.32 -4.36 -3.70
CA TYR A 89 -4.26 -5.41 -3.28
C TYR A 89 -4.32 -5.47 -1.74
N HIS A 90 -4.65 -4.33 -1.14
CA HIS A 90 -4.42 -4.12 0.29
C HIS A 90 -5.48 -4.81 1.16
N LEU A 91 -6.69 -4.96 0.65
CA LEU A 91 -7.74 -5.73 1.32
C LEU A 91 -7.33 -7.22 1.44
N GLU A 92 -6.82 -7.80 0.36
CA GLU A 92 -6.34 -9.19 0.33
C GLU A 92 -5.18 -9.39 1.30
N HIS A 93 -4.26 -8.41 1.36
CA HIS A 93 -3.16 -8.42 2.31
C HIS A 93 -3.66 -8.41 3.76
N HIS A 94 -4.68 -7.60 4.08
CA HIS A 94 -5.26 -7.59 5.43
C HIS A 94 -6.05 -8.86 5.77
N LEU A 95 -6.75 -9.44 4.80
CA LEU A 95 -7.48 -10.70 5.01
C LEU A 95 -6.53 -11.89 5.19
N TYR A 96 -5.43 -11.91 4.47
CA TYR A 96 -4.48 -13.01 4.43
C TYR A 96 -3.03 -12.50 4.43
N PRO A 97 -2.53 -11.96 5.54
CA PRO A 97 -1.21 -11.32 5.60
C PRO A 97 -0.03 -12.28 5.34
N GLY A 98 -0.27 -13.58 5.38
CA GLY A 98 0.71 -14.61 5.03
C GLY A 98 0.89 -14.85 3.53
N ILE A 99 0.06 -14.25 2.66
CA ILE A 99 0.24 -14.38 1.21
C ILE A 99 1.43 -13.53 0.76
N PRO A 100 2.44 -14.13 0.09
CA PRO A 100 3.54 -13.37 -0.50
C PRO A 100 3.03 -12.32 -1.50
N TRP A 101 3.67 -11.15 -1.52
CA TRP A 101 3.26 -10.00 -2.33
C TRP A 101 3.06 -10.33 -3.83
N ASN A 102 3.88 -11.22 -4.39
CA ASN A 102 3.80 -11.66 -5.79
C ASN A 102 2.57 -12.54 -6.09
N ASN A 103 1.90 -13.07 -5.07
CA ASN A 103 0.69 -13.87 -5.20
C ASN A 103 -0.59 -13.09 -4.88
N LEU A 104 -0.50 -11.84 -4.42
CA LEU A 104 -1.67 -11.00 -4.12
C LEU A 104 -2.61 -10.81 -5.33
N PRO A 105 -2.12 -10.60 -6.58
CA PRO A 105 -3.00 -10.53 -7.74
C PRO A 105 -3.83 -11.80 -7.95
N LYS A 106 -3.22 -12.98 -7.79
CA LYS A 106 -3.94 -14.26 -7.90
C LYS A 106 -4.97 -14.44 -6.79
N ALA A 107 -4.65 -13.98 -5.57
CA ALA A 107 -5.60 -13.99 -4.46
C ALA A 107 -6.79 -13.09 -4.77
N HIS A 108 -6.56 -11.92 -5.36
CA HIS A 108 -7.61 -11.02 -5.82
C HIS A 108 -8.56 -11.71 -6.82
N ASP A 109 -8.01 -12.32 -7.87
CA ASP A 109 -8.80 -13.03 -8.89
C ASP A 109 -9.69 -14.12 -8.27
N LEU A 110 -9.17 -14.88 -7.30
CA LEU A 110 -9.92 -15.92 -6.60
C LEU A 110 -11.01 -15.35 -5.69
N LEU A 111 -10.77 -14.21 -5.07
CA LEU A 111 -11.70 -13.56 -4.14
C LEU A 111 -12.69 -12.62 -4.83
N ALA A 112 -12.43 -12.20 -6.07
CA ALA A 112 -13.26 -11.25 -6.81
C ALA A 112 -14.76 -11.58 -6.82
N PRO A 113 -15.21 -12.83 -7.02
CA PRO A 113 -16.64 -13.17 -6.95
C PRO A 113 -17.26 -12.93 -5.57
N VAL A 114 -16.49 -13.18 -4.51
CA VAL A 114 -16.93 -12.95 -3.12
C VAL A 114 -16.98 -11.45 -2.84
N PHE A 115 -15.98 -10.71 -3.28
CA PHE A 115 -15.91 -9.25 -3.13
C PHE A 115 -17.07 -8.55 -3.83
N ALA A 116 -17.36 -8.94 -5.07
CA ALA A 116 -18.50 -8.41 -5.81
C ALA A 116 -19.83 -8.70 -5.12
N LYS A 117 -20.03 -9.93 -4.64
CA LYS A 117 -21.27 -10.35 -3.95
C LYS A 117 -21.45 -9.64 -2.62
N ARG A 118 -20.38 -9.44 -1.84
CA ARG A 118 -20.42 -8.88 -0.48
C ARG A 118 -20.17 -7.38 -0.42
N GLY A 119 -19.85 -6.72 -1.54
CA GLY A 119 -19.61 -5.30 -1.60
C GLY A 119 -18.33 -4.88 -0.87
N ALA A 120 -17.22 -5.58 -1.13
CA ALA A 120 -15.92 -5.24 -0.63
C ALA A 120 -15.48 -3.84 -1.10
N ALA A 121 -14.57 -3.21 -0.36
CA ALA A 121 -14.04 -1.90 -0.71
C ALA A 121 -12.99 -2.02 -1.83
N ILE A 122 -13.36 -1.67 -3.05
CA ILE A 122 -12.48 -1.65 -4.22
C ILE A 122 -12.60 -0.28 -4.90
N ALA A 123 -11.48 0.33 -5.26
CA ALA A 123 -11.43 1.56 -6.03
C ALA A 123 -10.82 1.31 -7.40
N GLY A 124 -11.38 1.92 -8.45
CA GLY A 124 -10.91 1.77 -9.84
C GLY A 124 -9.62 2.56 -10.16
N GLY A 125 -8.90 3.02 -9.15
CA GLY A 125 -7.60 3.68 -9.29
C GLY A 125 -7.34 4.76 -8.25
N TYR A 126 -6.07 5.07 -8.03
CA TYR A 126 -5.65 6.15 -7.11
C TYR A 126 -6.17 7.52 -7.56
N ARG A 127 -6.20 7.78 -8.87
CA ARG A 127 -6.76 9.02 -9.43
C ARG A 127 -8.27 9.13 -9.17
N ASP A 128 -9.01 8.05 -9.40
CA ASP A 128 -10.45 8.02 -9.17
C ASP A 128 -10.77 8.25 -7.69
N TRP A 129 -10.05 7.57 -6.81
CA TRP A 129 -10.16 7.80 -5.37
C TRP A 129 -9.87 9.26 -5.01
N ALA A 130 -8.77 9.86 -5.51
CA ALA A 130 -8.38 11.23 -5.20
C ALA A 130 -9.45 12.24 -5.65
N LEU A 131 -9.96 12.09 -6.87
CA LEU A 131 -11.02 12.98 -7.40
C LEU A 131 -12.29 12.90 -6.56
N ARG A 132 -12.66 11.71 -6.10
CA ARG A 132 -13.82 11.53 -5.19
C ARG A 132 -13.57 12.12 -3.81
N ALA A 133 -12.38 11.91 -3.25
CA ALA A 133 -12.01 12.48 -1.96
C ALA A 133 -12.06 14.00 -1.96
N VAL A 134 -11.60 14.65 -3.05
CA VAL A 134 -11.70 16.11 -3.24
C VAL A 134 -13.14 16.55 -3.43
N ARG A 135 -13.92 15.84 -4.26
CA ARG A 135 -15.29 16.25 -4.60
C ARG A 135 -16.27 16.08 -3.45
N TYR A 136 -16.15 15.03 -2.66
CA TYR A 136 -17.13 14.67 -1.63
C TYR A 136 -16.62 14.84 -0.20
N GLY A 137 -15.36 15.20 -0.04
CA GLY A 137 -14.72 15.42 1.26
C GLY A 137 -14.30 14.12 1.97
N PRO A 138 -13.51 14.24 3.04
CA PRO A 138 -12.90 13.09 3.71
C PRO A 138 -13.89 12.23 4.51
N ASN A 139 -15.11 12.72 4.78
CA ASN A 139 -16.04 12.06 5.70
C ASN A 139 -17.09 11.18 4.99
N ARG A 140 -17.05 11.05 3.67
CA ARG A 140 -17.99 10.16 2.95
C ARG A 140 -17.36 8.81 2.70
N THR A 141 -18.00 7.79 3.21
CA THR A 141 -17.65 6.38 2.96
C THR A 141 -17.97 5.98 1.53
N PHE A 142 -16.98 5.43 0.83
CA PHE A 142 -17.15 4.88 -0.51
C PHE A 142 -17.09 3.36 -0.43
N SER A 143 -18.18 2.68 -0.77
CA SER A 143 -18.19 1.24 -1.01
C SER A 143 -18.29 0.96 -2.51
N TYR A 144 -17.84 -0.22 -2.94
CA TYR A 144 -17.94 -0.65 -4.34
C TYR A 144 -19.40 -0.64 -4.87
N ARG A 145 -20.38 -0.96 -4.02
CA ARG A 145 -21.81 -0.83 -4.36
C ARG A 145 -22.25 0.62 -4.49
N GLY A 146 -21.67 1.52 -3.73
CA GLY A 146 -21.91 2.95 -3.89
C GLY A 146 -21.46 3.47 -5.26
N LEU A 147 -20.44 2.85 -5.88
CA LEU A 147 -20.01 3.20 -7.22
C LEU A 147 -21.12 2.96 -8.26
N LYS A 148 -21.76 1.79 -8.21
CA LYS A 148 -22.81 1.45 -9.16
C LYS A 148 -24.08 2.26 -8.93
N ALA A 149 -24.42 2.58 -7.67
CA ALA A 149 -25.56 3.42 -7.32
C ALA A 149 -25.34 4.92 -7.57
N TYR A 150 -24.11 5.34 -7.92
CA TYR A 150 -23.80 6.72 -8.32
C TYR A 150 -23.61 6.88 -9.84
N LEU A 151 -23.56 5.76 -10.57
CA LEU A 151 -23.45 5.74 -12.03
C LEU A 151 -24.80 5.45 -12.70
N ASP A 152 -25.78 4.96 -11.96
CA ASP A 152 -27.19 4.82 -12.30
C ASP A 152 -27.97 6.04 -11.76
#